data_e429ba350b74a900531404b25d378967
#
_entry.id   e429ba350b74a900531404b25d378967
#
_cell.length_a   1.000
_cell.length_b   1.000
_cell.length_c   1.000
_cell.angle_alpha   90.00
_cell.angle_beta   90.00
_cell.angle_gamma   90.00
#
_symmetry.space_group_name_H-M   'P 1'
#
loop_
_entity.id
_entity.type
_entity.pdbx_description
1 polymer ?
#
loop_
_entity_poly.entity_id
_entity_poly.type
_entity_poly.pdbx_seq_one_letter_code
_entity_poly.pdbx_strand_id
1 'polypeptide(L)'
;KYYSTHRNNGDSIVTIPIQGHVSENIESSIETEVFTTTLTAGHYIVGIDIPVGTYSFFSKKGSGNLISDDGSINEIFDYESQVSSDIGIENFGTEELNNIPLTDGTILTVTSTQEISAGCEDGRVSELKPRNQELNEIELGYGLYAAGDDFDPGTYNVTWLEGNGNIQTNPYDSDTGINEIMGEKTATYDELQELNNKLYIRSFNNLILNEGDILEINDIKIKLTPSK
;
A
#
# COMPACT_ATOMS: atom_id res chain seq x y z
N LYS A 1 13.42 -39.83 29.98
CA LYS A 1 14.83 -40.11 30.38
C LYS A 1 15.31 -41.20 29.46
N TYR A 2 16.29 -40.90 28.62
CA TYR A 2 16.92 -41.86 27.71
C TYR A 2 18.20 -42.33 28.36
N TYR A 3 18.50 -43.65 28.27
CA TYR A 3 19.69 -44.26 28.82
C TYR A 3 20.48 -44.92 27.68
N SER A 4 21.77 -44.69 27.66
CA SER A 4 22.69 -45.41 26.74
C SER A 4 23.48 -46.42 27.58
N THR A 5 23.57 -47.68 27.12
CA THR A 5 24.37 -48.73 27.76
C THR A 5 25.63 -48.99 26.93
N HIS A 6 26.81 -48.84 27.54
CA HIS A 6 28.09 -49.26 27.03
C HIS A 6 28.57 -50.50 27.78
N ARG A 7 28.96 -51.54 27.03
CA ARG A 7 29.68 -52.70 27.62
C ARG A 7 31.17 -52.48 27.48
N ASN A 8 31.86 -52.40 28.59
CA ASN A 8 33.31 -52.60 28.66
C ASN A 8 33.63 -54.04 29.03
N ASN A 9 34.81 -54.60 28.58
CA ASN A 9 35.29 -55.95 28.81
C ASN A 9 35.52 -56.18 30.34
N GLY A 10 34.50 -56.54 31.05
CA GLY A 10 34.48 -56.84 32.45
C GLY A 10 33.13 -56.45 33.05
N ASP A 11 32.42 -57.37 33.60
CA ASP A 11 31.01 -57.42 34.03
C ASP A 11 30.41 -56.23 34.83
N SER A 12 30.65 -55.01 34.44
CA SER A 12 30.03 -53.82 35.04
C SER A 12 29.29 -52.97 34.03
N ILE A 13 27.98 -52.86 34.18
CA ILE A 13 27.15 -51.93 33.43
C ILE A 13 27.22 -50.56 34.10
N VAL A 14 27.85 -49.58 33.44
CA VAL A 14 27.82 -48.17 33.87
C VAL A 14 26.70 -47.45 33.14
N THR A 15 25.69 -47.02 33.89
CA THR A 15 24.59 -46.20 33.38
C THR A 15 24.96 -44.72 33.50
N ILE A 16 25.23 -44.06 32.38
CA ILE A 16 25.50 -42.63 32.37
C ILE A 16 24.19 -41.91 31.99
N PRO A 17 23.67 -41.00 32.84
CA PRO A 17 22.53 -40.20 32.47
C PRO A 17 22.94 -39.20 31.36
N ILE A 18 22.36 -39.33 30.19
CA ILE A 18 22.51 -38.33 29.11
C ILE A 18 21.53 -37.20 29.47
N GLN A 19 22.06 -36.06 29.93
CA GLN A 19 21.29 -34.82 29.93
C GLN A 19 21.16 -34.37 28.50
N GLY A 20 20.10 -34.83 27.81
CA GLY A 20 19.66 -34.20 26.58
C GLY A 20 19.12 -32.81 26.93
N HIS A 21 19.77 -31.74 26.46
CA HIS A 21 19.07 -30.49 26.27
C HIS A 21 17.97 -30.75 25.24
N VAL A 22 16.75 -30.87 25.68
CA VAL A 22 15.59 -30.64 24.85
C VAL A 22 15.58 -29.13 24.68
N SER A 23 16.10 -28.62 23.55
CA SER A 23 15.71 -27.31 23.06
C SER A 23 14.23 -27.45 22.77
N GLU A 24 13.37 -26.97 23.65
CA GLU A 24 12.03 -26.63 23.28
C GLU A 24 12.19 -25.56 22.19
N ASN A 25 12.06 -25.94 20.94
CA ASN A 25 11.69 -25.01 19.89
C ASN A 25 10.29 -24.53 20.31
N ILE A 26 10.23 -23.44 21.05
CA ILE A 26 9.06 -22.60 21.13
C ILE A 26 8.99 -21.95 19.75
N GLU A 27 8.38 -22.63 18.78
CA GLU A 27 7.80 -21.93 17.65
C GLU A 27 6.78 -20.99 18.29
N SER A 28 7.15 -19.71 18.45
CA SER A 28 6.18 -18.69 18.80
C SER A 28 5.18 -18.71 17.64
N SER A 29 3.99 -19.23 17.89
CA SER A 29 2.91 -19.14 16.93
C SER A 29 2.71 -17.65 16.66
N ILE A 30 2.95 -17.22 15.42
CA ILE A 30 2.65 -15.86 15.00
C ILE A 30 1.16 -15.68 15.18
N GLU A 31 0.77 -14.70 15.98
CA GLU A 31 -0.63 -14.37 16.21
C GLU A 31 -1.18 -13.68 14.97
N THR A 32 -2.27 -14.22 14.44
CA THR A 32 -2.93 -13.69 13.23
C THR A 32 -4.37 -13.34 13.56
N GLU A 33 -4.88 -12.29 12.92
CA GLU A 33 -6.23 -11.76 13.09
C GLU A 33 -6.88 -11.47 11.74
N VAL A 34 -8.21 -11.46 11.72
CA VAL A 34 -8.95 -10.93 10.57
C VAL A 34 -8.71 -9.43 10.46
N PHE A 35 -8.26 -8.99 9.30
CA PHE A 35 -8.05 -7.57 9.01
C PHE A 35 -8.82 -7.16 7.77
N THR A 36 -9.50 -6.02 7.82
CA THR A 36 -10.20 -5.43 6.68
C THR A 36 -10.03 -3.92 6.66
N THR A 37 -9.85 -3.36 5.46
CA THR A 37 -9.75 -1.92 5.25
C THR A 37 -10.27 -1.52 3.88
N THR A 38 -10.39 -0.22 3.64
CA THR A 38 -10.65 0.34 2.31
C THR A 38 -9.43 1.14 1.88
N LEU A 39 -8.84 0.79 0.75
CA LEU A 39 -7.74 1.50 0.12
C LEU A 39 -8.32 2.47 -0.92
N THR A 40 -7.82 3.69 -0.93
CA THR A 40 -8.13 4.73 -1.93
C THR A 40 -6.81 5.21 -2.54
N ALA A 41 -6.83 6.16 -3.47
CA ALA A 41 -5.60 6.69 -4.06
C ALA A 41 -4.50 6.91 -2.99
N GLY A 42 -3.35 6.26 -3.17
CA GLY A 42 -2.27 6.29 -2.18
C GLY A 42 -1.29 5.13 -2.29
N HIS A 43 -0.22 5.22 -1.50
CA HIS A 43 0.73 4.14 -1.25
C HIS A 43 0.44 3.48 0.09
N TYR A 44 0.57 2.17 0.15
CA TYR A 44 0.35 1.40 1.37
C TYR A 44 1.49 0.40 1.57
N ILE A 45 2.30 0.62 2.59
CA ILE A 45 3.44 -0.23 2.92
C ILE A 45 2.95 -1.36 3.81
N VAL A 46 3.13 -2.60 3.36
CA VAL A 46 2.84 -3.79 4.15
C VAL A 46 3.76 -3.87 5.36
N GLY A 47 3.21 -4.12 6.55
CA GLY A 47 3.92 -4.07 7.83
C GLY A 47 3.93 -2.69 8.49
N ILE A 48 3.39 -1.66 7.81
CA ILE A 48 3.21 -0.31 8.36
C ILE A 48 1.74 0.11 8.24
N ASP A 49 1.19 0.20 7.03
CA ASP A 49 -0.18 0.67 6.77
C ASP A 49 -1.21 -0.46 6.79
N ILE A 50 -0.79 -1.63 6.36
CA ILE A 50 -1.58 -2.86 6.37
C ILE A 50 -0.70 -4.02 6.86
N PRO A 51 -1.26 -5.01 7.57
CA PRO A 51 -0.47 -6.12 8.07
C PRO A 51 0.00 -7.07 6.96
N VAL A 52 1.06 -7.82 7.22
CA VAL A 52 1.43 -8.98 6.43
C VAL A 52 0.31 -10.01 6.48
N GLY A 53 -0.04 -10.63 5.33
CA GLY A 53 -1.11 -11.63 5.24
C GLY A 53 -1.44 -12.01 3.81
N THR A 54 -2.45 -12.87 3.64
CA THR A 54 -2.95 -13.30 2.34
C THR A 54 -4.27 -12.59 2.04
N TYR A 55 -4.26 -11.71 1.04
CA TYR A 55 -5.33 -10.75 0.79
C TYR A 55 -6.29 -11.17 -0.31
N SER A 56 -7.53 -10.72 -0.14
CA SER A 56 -8.52 -10.56 -1.20
C SER A 56 -8.84 -9.07 -1.37
N PHE A 57 -8.93 -8.64 -2.63
CA PHE A 57 -9.23 -7.27 -3.02
C PHE A 57 -10.50 -7.22 -3.86
N PHE A 58 -11.39 -6.28 -3.55
CA PHE A 58 -12.66 -6.11 -4.27
C PHE A 58 -12.83 -4.65 -4.65
N SER A 59 -13.16 -4.39 -5.92
CA SER A 59 -13.53 -3.06 -6.39
C SER A 59 -14.83 -2.61 -5.73
N LYS A 60 -14.82 -1.45 -5.08
CA LYS A 60 -16.01 -0.86 -4.45
C LYS A 60 -16.58 0.29 -5.25
N LYS A 61 -15.71 1.07 -5.89
CA LYS A 61 -16.11 2.28 -6.58
C LYS A 61 -14.95 2.85 -7.40
N GLY A 62 -15.30 3.54 -8.49
CA GLY A 62 -14.34 4.26 -9.33
C GLY A 62 -13.54 3.34 -10.25
N SER A 63 -12.51 3.89 -10.84
CA SER A 63 -11.59 3.21 -11.75
C SER A 63 -10.15 3.65 -11.48
N GLY A 64 -9.21 2.73 -11.63
CA GLY A 64 -7.79 2.97 -11.41
C GLY A 64 -6.99 1.67 -11.36
N ASN A 65 -5.74 1.77 -10.94
CA ASN A 65 -4.88 0.59 -10.85
C ASN A 65 -4.64 0.20 -9.39
N LEU A 66 -4.45 -1.09 -9.16
CA LEU A 66 -3.76 -1.65 -8.00
C LEU A 66 -2.44 -2.24 -8.49
N ILE A 67 -1.33 -1.72 -8.00
CA ILE A 67 0.02 -2.11 -8.40
C ILE A 67 0.84 -2.41 -7.15
N SER A 68 1.74 -3.39 -7.23
CA SER A 68 2.78 -3.61 -6.22
C SER A 68 4.17 -3.33 -6.80
N ASP A 69 5.07 -2.77 -5.98
CA ASP A 69 6.47 -2.47 -6.36
C ASP A 69 7.27 -3.71 -6.76
N ASP A 70 6.94 -4.88 -6.19
CA ASP A 70 7.56 -6.16 -6.52
C ASP A 70 7.03 -6.79 -7.83
N GLY A 71 6.03 -6.15 -8.47
CA GLY A 71 5.41 -6.62 -9.71
C GLY A 71 4.47 -7.83 -9.55
N SER A 72 4.15 -8.25 -8.33
CA SER A 72 3.22 -9.35 -8.07
C SER A 72 1.77 -8.98 -8.40
N ILE A 73 1.45 -7.68 -8.36
CA ILE A 73 0.16 -7.11 -8.73
C ILE A 73 0.38 -6.02 -9.77
N ASN A 74 -0.38 -6.06 -10.87
CA ASN A 74 -0.47 -4.98 -11.86
C ASN A 74 -1.83 -5.09 -12.57
N GLU A 75 -2.87 -4.63 -11.90
CA GLU A 75 -4.25 -4.83 -12.33
C GLU A 75 -5.00 -3.50 -12.44
N ILE A 76 -5.80 -3.40 -13.49
CA ILE A 76 -6.78 -2.32 -13.64
C ILE A 76 -8.05 -2.75 -12.93
N PHE A 77 -8.44 -2.01 -11.90
CA PHE A 77 -9.72 -2.20 -11.23
C PHE A 77 -10.75 -1.21 -11.78
N ASP A 78 -11.94 -1.71 -12.08
CA ASP A 78 -13.06 -0.88 -12.53
C ASP A 78 -14.38 -1.41 -11.95
N TYR A 79 -15.06 -0.58 -11.20
CA TYR A 79 -16.37 -0.88 -10.64
C TYR A 79 -17.51 -0.56 -11.62
N GLU A 80 -17.33 0.43 -12.52
CA GLU A 80 -18.36 0.98 -13.38
C GLU A 80 -18.34 0.40 -14.82
N SER A 81 -17.78 -0.77 -15.03
CA SER A 81 -17.63 -1.37 -16.37
C SER A 81 -18.95 -1.60 -17.14
N GLN A 82 -20.10 -1.21 -16.57
CA GLN A 82 -21.41 -1.26 -17.24
C GLN A 82 -21.60 -0.20 -18.34
N VAL A 83 -20.71 0.79 -18.46
CA VAL A 83 -20.87 1.87 -19.47
C VAL A 83 -20.49 1.41 -20.89
N SER A 84 -19.85 0.26 -21.03
CA SER A 84 -19.32 -0.19 -22.34
C SER A 84 -20.29 -1.07 -23.13
N SER A 85 -21.44 -1.45 -22.60
CA SER A 85 -22.37 -2.33 -23.31
C SER A 85 -22.95 -1.73 -24.59
N ASP A 86 -23.04 -0.40 -24.66
CA ASP A 86 -23.59 0.30 -25.82
C ASP A 86 -22.61 0.47 -26.99
N ILE A 87 -21.29 0.30 -26.74
CA ILE A 87 -20.24 0.42 -27.78
C ILE A 87 -19.48 -0.88 -28.03
N GLY A 88 -19.89 -1.99 -27.41
CA GLY A 88 -19.36 -3.33 -27.68
C GLY A 88 -17.91 -3.54 -27.19
N ILE A 89 -17.43 -2.73 -26.26
CA ILE A 89 -16.14 -2.92 -25.60
C ILE A 89 -16.40 -3.77 -24.34
N GLU A 90 -15.82 -4.97 -24.30
CA GLU A 90 -15.87 -5.83 -23.11
C GLU A 90 -15.15 -5.16 -21.94
N ASN A 91 -15.58 -5.46 -20.71
CA ASN A 91 -14.97 -4.97 -19.47
C ASN A 91 -13.46 -5.21 -19.46
N PHE A 92 -12.67 -4.15 -19.30
CA PHE A 92 -11.21 -4.23 -19.21
C PHE A 92 -10.72 -4.29 -17.77
N GLY A 93 -11.59 -4.13 -16.76
CA GLY A 93 -11.21 -4.05 -15.36
C GLY A 93 -11.46 -5.36 -14.60
N THR A 94 -10.58 -5.64 -13.65
CA THR A 94 -10.74 -6.69 -12.65
C THR A 94 -11.67 -6.19 -11.53
N GLU A 95 -12.66 -7.00 -11.12
CA GLU A 95 -13.51 -6.67 -9.97
C GLU A 95 -12.97 -7.25 -8.67
N GLU A 96 -12.20 -8.35 -8.76
CA GLU A 96 -11.74 -9.13 -7.61
C GLU A 96 -10.39 -9.78 -7.88
N LEU A 97 -9.50 -9.73 -6.86
CA LEU A 97 -8.27 -10.52 -6.77
C LEU A 97 -8.27 -11.30 -5.48
N ASN A 98 -7.90 -12.58 -5.51
CA ASN A 98 -7.91 -13.44 -4.35
C ASN A 98 -6.58 -14.14 -4.13
N ASN A 99 -6.32 -14.50 -2.87
CA ASN A 99 -5.16 -15.28 -2.45
C ASN A 99 -3.81 -14.62 -2.80
N ILE A 100 -3.71 -13.31 -2.61
CA ILE A 100 -2.50 -12.54 -2.87
C ILE A 100 -1.67 -12.47 -1.59
N PRO A 101 -0.54 -13.17 -1.50
CA PRO A 101 0.35 -13.07 -0.35
C PRO A 101 1.09 -11.73 -0.39
N LEU A 102 0.99 -10.95 0.68
CA LEU A 102 1.72 -9.71 0.85
C LEU A 102 2.78 -9.86 1.94
N THR A 103 4.00 -9.44 1.63
CA THR A 103 5.16 -9.53 2.53
C THR A 103 5.55 -8.17 3.11
N ASP A 104 6.24 -8.17 4.24
CA ASP A 104 6.73 -6.94 4.90
C ASP A 104 7.57 -6.08 3.94
N GLY A 105 7.25 -4.81 3.84
CA GLY A 105 7.92 -3.84 2.99
C GLY A 105 7.36 -3.71 1.57
N THR A 106 6.50 -4.62 1.09
CA THR A 106 5.82 -4.44 -0.22
C THR A 106 5.02 -3.15 -0.23
N ILE A 107 5.14 -2.36 -1.29
CA ILE A 107 4.38 -1.12 -1.48
C ILE A 107 3.24 -1.38 -2.47
N LEU A 108 2.01 -1.21 -1.99
CA LEU A 108 0.83 -1.20 -2.85
C LEU A 108 0.51 0.24 -3.25
N THR A 109 0.24 0.47 -4.52
CA THR A 109 -0.22 1.75 -5.06
C THR A 109 -1.62 1.60 -5.62
N VAL A 110 -2.55 2.41 -5.09
CA VAL A 110 -3.89 2.60 -5.65
C VAL A 110 -3.91 3.96 -6.34
N THR A 111 -4.34 4.00 -7.61
CA THR A 111 -4.36 5.23 -8.41
C THR A 111 -5.76 5.71 -8.71
N SER A 112 -5.87 6.98 -9.10
CA SER A 112 -7.09 7.61 -9.60
C SER A 112 -8.25 7.54 -8.59
N THR A 113 -9.48 7.37 -9.04
CA THR A 113 -10.67 7.39 -8.18
C THR A 113 -11.03 6.02 -7.60
N GLN A 114 -10.17 5.04 -7.74
CA GLN A 114 -10.43 3.68 -7.30
C GLN A 114 -10.53 3.60 -5.78
N GLU A 115 -11.58 2.92 -5.30
CA GLU A 115 -11.76 2.48 -3.92
C GLU A 115 -11.79 0.94 -3.89
N ILE A 116 -10.89 0.33 -3.10
CA ILE A 116 -10.74 -1.12 -3.01
C ILE A 116 -10.98 -1.57 -1.57
N SER A 117 -11.86 -2.55 -1.38
CA SER A 117 -11.91 -3.30 -0.12
C SER A 117 -10.78 -4.31 -0.11
N ALA A 118 -9.91 -4.25 0.89
CA ALA A 118 -8.83 -5.20 1.12
C ALA A 118 -9.07 -5.95 2.42
N GLY A 119 -8.95 -7.28 2.40
CA GLY A 119 -9.14 -8.10 3.59
C GLY A 119 -8.27 -9.34 3.59
N CYS A 120 -7.88 -9.80 4.78
CA CYS A 120 -7.19 -11.06 5.00
C CYS A 120 -7.66 -11.72 6.30
N GLU A 121 -7.62 -13.06 6.36
CA GLU A 121 -7.98 -13.85 7.54
C GLU A 121 -6.75 -14.12 8.45
N ASP A 122 -5.54 -13.92 7.93
CA ASP A 122 -4.25 -14.26 8.53
C ASP A 122 -3.36 -13.04 8.80
N GLY A 123 -3.97 -11.85 9.01
CA GLY A 123 -3.25 -10.59 9.19
C GLY A 123 -2.39 -10.57 10.46
N ARG A 124 -1.12 -10.22 10.34
CA ARG A 124 -0.19 -10.06 11.47
C ARG A 124 -0.29 -8.65 12.06
N VAL A 125 -1.48 -8.32 12.57
CA VAL A 125 -1.81 -6.97 13.05
C VAL A 125 -0.90 -6.52 14.19
N SER A 126 -0.54 -7.43 15.09
CA SER A 126 0.37 -7.15 16.21
C SER A 126 1.81 -6.82 15.80
N GLU A 127 2.19 -7.11 14.55
CA GLU A 127 3.52 -6.82 14.01
C GLU A 127 3.59 -5.47 13.26
N LEU A 128 2.47 -4.72 13.16
CA LEU A 128 2.47 -3.41 12.52
C LEU A 128 3.43 -2.44 13.20
N LYS A 129 4.24 -1.78 12.40
CA LYS A 129 5.26 -0.81 12.84
C LYS A 129 4.71 0.60 12.70
N PRO A 130 4.88 1.47 13.71
CA PRO A 130 4.50 2.87 13.56
C PRO A 130 5.43 3.60 12.58
N ARG A 131 4.91 4.62 11.87
CA ARG A 131 5.76 5.57 11.14
C ARG A 131 6.43 6.49 12.15
N ASN A 132 7.74 6.37 12.27
CA ASN A 132 8.55 7.21 13.14
C ASN A 132 9.16 8.34 12.31
N GLN A 133 8.39 9.42 12.07
CA GLN A 133 8.84 10.60 11.34
C GLN A 133 8.38 11.88 12.06
N GLU A 134 9.27 12.87 12.11
CA GLU A 134 8.97 14.20 12.63
C GLU A 134 8.96 15.18 11.45
N LEU A 135 7.79 15.39 10.87
CA LEU A 135 7.58 16.23 9.70
C LEU A 135 6.59 17.35 10.02
N ASN A 136 6.68 18.44 9.27
CA ASN A 136 5.75 19.56 9.36
C ASN A 136 4.70 19.52 8.25
N GLU A 137 3.52 20.07 8.53
CA GLU A 137 2.54 20.36 7.49
C GLU A 137 3.02 21.51 6.60
N ILE A 138 2.77 21.42 5.28
CA ILE A 138 3.08 22.49 4.34
C ILE A 138 1.97 22.62 3.28
N GLU A 139 1.68 23.84 2.88
CA GLU A 139 0.83 24.15 1.73
C GLU A 139 1.70 24.57 0.55
N LEU A 140 1.47 23.95 -0.60
CA LEU A 140 2.22 24.17 -1.83
C LEU A 140 1.23 24.56 -2.95
N GLY A 141 1.56 25.60 -3.71
CA GLY A 141 0.84 26.01 -4.90
C GLY A 141 1.54 25.53 -6.18
N TYR A 142 1.19 26.16 -7.31
CA TYR A 142 1.84 25.87 -8.58
C TYR A 142 3.36 26.04 -8.52
N GLY A 143 4.11 25.01 -8.93
CA GLY A 143 5.57 25.03 -8.92
C GLY A 143 6.23 23.68 -8.95
N LEU A 144 7.55 23.71 -8.84
CA LEU A 144 8.43 22.54 -8.68
C LEU A 144 9.10 22.65 -7.31
N TYR A 145 9.01 21.61 -6.52
CA TYR A 145 9.51 21.58 -5.15
C TYR A 145 10.36 20.32 -4.94
N ALA A 146 11.56 20.49 -4.43
CA ALA A 146 12.49 19.39 -4.15
C ALA A 146 12.40 18.96 -2.68
N ALA A 147 12.17 17.67 -2.44
CA ALA A 147 12.30 17.08 -1.11
C ALA A 147 13.77 17.14 -0.66
N GLY A 148 14.00 17.66 0.56
CA GLY A 148 15.32 17.93 1.10
C GLY A 148 15.76 19.39 0.97
N ASP A 149 15.29 20.11 -0.05
CA ASP A 149 15.61 21.53 -0.24
C ASP A 149 14.43 22.45 0.15
N ASP A 150 13.20 22.16 -0.31
CA ASP A 150 12.02 23.00 -0.09
C ASP A 150 11.15 22.50 1.07
N PHE A 151 11.18 21.21 1.35
CA PHE A 151 10.50 20.56 2.46
C PHE A 151 11.22 19.27 2.87
N ASP A 152 10.95 18.78 4.08
CA ASP A 152 11.58 17.55 4.58
C ASP A 152 11.12 16.32 3.79
N PRO A 153 12.02 15.39 3.39
CA PRO A 153 11.64 14.12 2.79
C PRO A 153 10.90 13.25 3.79
N GLY A 154 9.95 12.45 3.30
CA GLY A 154 9.16 11.56 4.14
C GLY A 154 7.84 11.15 3.51
N THR A 155 6.92 10.66 4.32
CA THR A 155 5.61 10.19 3.84
C THR A 155 4.50 11.16 4.26
N TYR A 156 3.74 11.63 3.28
CA TYR A 156 2.70 12.63 3.48
C TYR A 156 1.35 12.19 2.94
N ASN A 157 0.28 12.61 3.60
CA ASN A 157 -1.04 12.64 3.00
C ASN A 157 -1.21 13.94 2.23
N VAL A 158 -1.56 13.85 0.96
CA VAL A 158 -1.85 15.00 0.10
C VAL A 158 -3.35 15.30 0.19
N THR A 159 -3.68 16.56 0.43
CA THR A 159 -5.05 17.04 0.37
C THR A 159 -5.14 18.20 -0.64
N TRP A 160 -6.05 18.08 -1.59
CA TRP A 160 -6.39 19.14 -2.52
C TRP A 160 -7.07 20.31 -1.77
N LEU A 161 -6.69 21.54 -2.08
CA LEU A 161 -7.25 22.74 -1.49
C LEU A 161 -8.07 23.55 -2.50
N GLU A 162 -7.50 23.83 -3.68
CA GLU A 162 -8.14 24.62 -4.73
C GLU A 162 -7.54 24.38 -6.11
N GLY A 163 -8.25 24.80 -7.16
CA GLY A 163 -7.84 24.64 -8.55
C GLY A 163 -8.27 23.31 -9.17
N ASN A 164 -7.98 23.12 -10.43
CA ASN A 164 -8.13 21.85 -11.14
C ASN A 164 -6.88 21.62 -12.00
N GLY A 165 -6.13 20.57 -11.71
CA GLY A 165 -4.84 20.36 -12.37
C GLY A 165 -4.19 19.05 -11.98
N ASN A 166 -2.88 19.03 -11.99
CA ASN A 166 -2.10 17.80 -11.85
C ASN A 166 -1.07 17.92 -10.73
N ILE A 167 -0.86 16.80 -10.04
CA ILE A 167 0.27 16.57 -9.14
C ILE A 167 1.09 15.40 -9.69
N GLN A 168 2.39 15.60 -9.82
CA GLN A 168 3.30 14.59 -10.36
C GLN A 168 4.62 14.60 -9.59
N THR A 169 5.20 13.42 -9.36
CA THR A 169 6.59 13.30 -8.93
C THR A 169 7.52 13.19 -10.14
N ASN A 170 8.79 13.53 -9.98
CA ASN A 170 9.80 13.31 -11.00
C ASN A 170 11.03 12.61 -10.35
N PRO A 171 11.30 11.36 -10.73
CA PRO A 171 10.60 10.57 -11.77
C PRO A 171 9.21 10.07 -11.30
N TYR A 172 8.23 10.08 -12.19
CA TYR A 172 6.89 9.56 -11.91
C TYR A 172 6.76 8.04 -12.14
N ASP A 173 7.70 7.45 -12.84
CA ASP A 173 7.79 6.03 -13.17
C ASP A 173 8.62 5.22 -12.15
N SER A 174 8.96 5.83 -11.01
CA SER A 174 9.54 5.13 -9.87
C SER A 174 8.46 4.35 -9.09
N ASP A 175 8.87 3.40 -8.26
CA ASP A 175 7.97 2.57 -7.44
C ASP A 175 7.09 3.41 -6.49
N THR A 176 7.51 4.63 -6.16
CA THR A 176 6.79 5.61 -5.33
C THR A 176 6.34 6.85 -6.11
N GLY A 177 6.50 6.83 -7.45
CA GLY A 177 6.10 7.92 -8.31
C GLY A 177 4.59 8.03 -8.47
N ILE A 178 4.09 9.26 -8.65
CA ILE A 178 2.68 9.53 -8.92
C ILE A 178 2.51 10.46 -10.12
N ASN A 179 1.35 10.35 -10.76
CA ASN A 179 0.85 11.29 -11.75
C ASN A 179 -0.68 11.31 -11.66
N GLU A 180 -1.22 12.20 -10.84
CA GLU A 180 -2.64 12.22 -10.50
C GLU A 180 -3.29 13.56 -10.86
N ILE A 181 -4.56 13.51 -11.27
CA ILE A 181 -5.38 14.69 -11.53
C ILE A 181 -6.18 15.01 -10.29
N MET A 182 -5.98 16.21 -9.75
CA MET A 182 -6.69 16.68 -8.56
C MET A 182 -7.61 17.85 -8.86
N GLY A 183 -8.76 17.87 -8.21
CA GLY A 183 -9.69 18.96 -8.41
C GLY A 183 -11.09 18.72 -7.88
N GLU A 184 -11.97 19.63 -8.20
CA GLU A 184 -13.39 19.56 -7.87
C GLU A 184 -14.22 19.18 -9.09
N LYS A 185 -15.14 18.23 -8.90
CA LYS A 185 -16.16 17.91 -9.89
C LYS A 185 -17.06 19.12 -10.09
N THR A 186 -17.15 19.60 -11.31
CA THR A 186 -18.03 20.71 -11.66
C THR A 186 -19.27 20.19 -12.38
N ALA A 187 -20.44 20.74 -12.01
CA ALA A 187 -21.66 20.46 -12.76
C ALA A 187 -21.54 21.10 -14.15
N THR A 188 -21.64 20.29 -15.20
CA THR A 188 -21.53 20.74 -16.58
C THR A 188 -22.37 19.86 -17.49
N TYR A 189 -22.74 20.42 -18.66
CA TYR A 189 -23.36 19.67 -19.77
C TYR A 189 -22.32 19.26 -20.83
N ASP A 190 -21.01 19.50 -20.56
CA ASP A 190 -19.92 19.16 -21.45
C ASP A 190 -19.44 17.74 -21.14
N GLU A 191 -19.50 16.86 -22.13
CA GLU A 191 -19.07 15.45 -22.01
C GLU A 191 -17.60 15.31 -21.60
N LEU A 192 -16.71 16.20 -22.07
CA LEU A 192 -15.30 16.21 -21.68
C LEU A 192 -15.13 16.53 -20.20
N GLN A 193 -15.92 17.48 -19.69
CA GLN A 193 -15.87 17.83 -18.26
C GLN A 193 -16.48 16.72 -17.40
N GLU A 194 -17.49 16.01 -17.90
CA GLU A 194 -18.04 14.85 -17.21
C GLU A 194 -17.02 13.73 -17.11
N LEU A 195 -16.26 13.49 -18.19
CA LEU A 195 -15.15 12.54 -18.19
C LEU A 195 -14.06 12.96 -17.18
N ASN A 196 -13.63 14.24 -17.22
CA ASN A 196 -12.64 14.77 -16.28
C ASN A 196 -13.12 14.64 -14.83
N ASN A 197 -14.42 14.87 -14.55
CA ASN A 197 -15.00 14.71 -13.23
C ASN A 197 -14.83 13.27 -12.67
N LYS A 198 -14.69 12.26 -13.52
CA LYS A 198 -14.44 10.88 -13.11
C LYS A 198 -12.97 10.63 -12.73
N LEU A 199 -12.05 11.50 -13.16
CA LEU A 199 -10.62 11.36 -12.93
C LEU A 199 -10.13 12.15 -11.71
N TYR A 200 -10.86 13.18 -11.27
CA TYR A 200 -10.43 14.03 -10.16
C TYR A 200 -10.45 13.30 -8.83
N ILE A 201 -9.28 13.26 -8.19
CA ILE A 201 -9.15 12.89 -6.78
C ILE A 201 -9.03 14.16 -5.92
N ARG A 202 -9.32 14.05 -4.61
CA ARG A 202 -9.17 15.13 -3.63
C ARG A 202 -8.08 14.86 -2.60
N SER A 203 -7.61 13.64 -2.55
CA SER A 203 -6.54 13.22 -1.63
C SER A 203 -5.74 12.09 -2.24
N PHE A 204 -4.48 12.03 -1.85
CA PHE A 204 -3.60 10.89 -2.10
C PHE A 204 -2.94 10.54 -0.77
N ASN A 205 -3.11 9.31 -0.31
CA ASN A 205 -2.62 8.88 0.99
C ASN A 205 -1.16 8.41 0.90
N ASN A 206 -0.39 8.68 1.93
CA ASN A 206 0.95 8.15 2.12
C ASN A 206 1.90 8.37 0.93
N LEU A 207 1.84 9.53 0.27
CA LEU A 207 2.81 9.88 -0.77
C LEU A 207 4.23 9.82 -0.19
N ILE A 208 5.05 8.96 -0.74
CA ILE A 208 6.44 8.77 -0.33
C ILE A 208 7.31 9.70 -1.16
N LEU A 209 8.01 10.62 -0.50
CA LEU A 209 8.91 11.60 -1.11
C LEU A 209 10.31 11.40 -0.53
N ASN A 210 11.21 10.83 -1.31
CA ASN A 210 12.59 10.61 -0.91
C ASN A 210 13.42 11.88 -1.11
N GLU A 211 14.58 11.93 -0.50
CA GLU A 211 15.56 13.01 -0.73
C GLU A 211 15.85 13.19 -2.22
N GLY A 212 15.65 14.39 -2.73
CA GLY A 212 15.85 14.75 -4.13
C GLY A 212 14.67 14.48 -5.07
N ASP A 213 13.58 13.86 -4.61
CA ASP A 213 12.35 13.75 -5.41
C ASP A 213 11.78 15.15 -5.68
N ILE A 214 11.38 15.39 -6.94
CA ILE A 214 10.72 16.64 -7.32
C ILE A 214 9.21 16.42 -7.34
N LEU A 215 8.51 17.26 -6.60
CA LEU A 215 7.05 17.35 -6.64
C LEU A 215 6.65 18.50 -7.57
N GLU A 216 6.04 18.15 -8.71
CA GLU A 216 5.50 19.10 -9.67
C GLU A 216 4.01 19.29 -9.43
N ILE A 217 3.59 20.54 -9.28
CA ILE A 217 2.21 20.94 -9.00
C ILE A 217 1.76 21.92 -10.10
N ASN A 218 0.74 21.55 -10.84
CA ASN A 218 0.21 22.33 -11.95
C ASN A 218 -1.26 22.73 -11.71
N ASP A 219 -1.56 24.03 -11.70
CA ASP A 219 -2.90 24.62 -11.63
C ASP A 219 -3.74 24.23 -10.41
N ILE A 220 -3.12 23.74 -9.33
CA ILE A 220 -3.75 23.39 -8.06
C ILE A 220 -2.95 23.94 -6.89
N LYS A 221 -3.61 23.98 -5.73
CA LYS A 221 -2.99 24.13 -4.43
C LYS A 221 -3.28 22.89 -3.59
N ILE A 222 -2.28 22.40 -2.91
CA ILE A 222 -2.36 21.22 -2.06
C ILE A 222 -1.82 21.49 -0.64
N LYS A 223 -2.18 20.62 0.27
CA LYS A 223 -1.57 20.52 1.61
C LYS A 223 -0.93 19.16 1.76
N LEU A 224 0.33 19.14 2.19
CA LEU A 224 1.03 17.96 2.66
C LEU A 224 0.89 17.89 4.18
N THR A 225 0.34 16.78 4.68
CA THR A 225 0.21 16.50 6.12
C THR A 225 1.00 15.22 6.43
N PRO A 226 1.87 15.18 7.45
CA PRO A 226 2.60 13.97 7.80
C PRO A 226 1.68 12.76 7.95
N SER A 227 1.99 11.66 7.28
CA SER A 227 1.31 10.39 7.48
C SER A 227 1.67 9.80 8.85
N LYS A 228 0.74 9.14 9.51
CA LYS A 228 0.90 8.59 10.87
C LYS A 228 1.11 7.09 10.85
#